data_6b47bf25a76eabb604bacbc1f0fb2c73
#
_entry.id   6b47bf25a76eabb604bacbc1f0fb2c73
#
_cell.length_a   1.000
_cell.length_b   1.000
_cell.length_c   1.000
_cell.angle_alpha   90.00
_cell.angle_beta   90.00
_cell.angle_gamma   90.00
#
_symmetry.space_group_name_H-M   'P 1'
#
loop_
_entity.id
_entity.type
_entity.pdbx_description
1 polymer ?
#
loop_
_entity_poly.entity_id
_entity_poly.type
_entity_poly.pdbx_seq_one_letter_code
_entity_poly.pdbx_strand_id
1 'polypeptide(L)'
;VVQHYDSRQAGMTTFYELTKFGISDIIMINILVVDDEEPFRRLLKKELTRKGYAVEVASDGNEALRLLRDNAFDVILLDVVMPGMDGVSLMKKLKEDSGAPEIVVLTGKATVETAVEAMKNGAFDYITKPYKLDELVIVIDRAYEFSRLSVKSKILEQELVRQETPFEFIGKSRQLQDILALIQKVAPTDSPIFIQGESGTGKELIANAVWRYSARKDAPFIALNCAALTENLIESEI
;
A
#
# COMPACT_ATOMS: atom_id res chain seq x y z
N VAL A 1 9.74 -5.03 31.33
CA VAL A 1 8.50 -5.38 32.06
C VAL A 1 7.54 -5.89 31.00
N VAL A 2 7.27 -7.20 31.03
CA VAL A 2 6.27 -7.82 30.14
C VAL A 2 4.92 -7.64 30.83
N GLN A 3 4.05 -6.76 30.34
CA GLN A 3 2.67 -6.72 30.77
C GLN A 3 1.84 -7.65 29.85
N HIS A 4 1.19 -8.62 30.46
CA HIS A 4 0.16 -9.43 29.80
C HIS A 4 -1.07 -8.56 29.58
N TYR A 5 -1.41 -8.30 28.32
CA TYR A 5 -2.67 -7.65 27.95
C TYR A 5 -3.68 -8.71 27.53
N ASP A 6 -4.81 -8.78 28.26
CA ASP A 6 -5.90 -9.70 27.92
C ASP A 6 -6.77 -9.11 26.82
N SER A 7 -6.65 -9.66 25.60
CA SER A 7 -7.33 -9.20 24.39
C SER A 7 -8.85 -9.41 24.36
N ARG A 8 -9.45 -9.93 25.44
CA ARG A 8 -10.89 -10.25 25.47
C ARG A 8 -11.83 -9.07 25.72
N GLN A 9 -11.31 -7.89 26.01
CA GLN A 9 -12.12 -6.70 26.32
C GLN A 9 -12.12 -5.60 25.27
N ALA A 10 -11.29 -5.66 24.24
CA ALA A 10 -11.36 -4.76 23.09
C ALA A 10 -11.75 -5.60 21.87
N GLY A 11 -12.87 -5.28 21.22
CA GLY A 11 -13.38 -6.00 20.04
C GLY A 11 -12.50 -5.82 18.81
N MET A 12 -11.20 -6.09 18.95
CA MET A 12 -10.23 -6.11 17.86
C MET A 12 -10.22 -7.52 17.27
N THR A 13 -10.96 -7.69 16.19
CA THR A 13 -10.84 -8.84 15.31
C THR A 13 -9.45 -8.77 14.68
N THR A 14 -8.56 -9.68 15.06
CA THR A 14 -7.20 -9.73 14.51
C THR A 14 -7.29 -10.17 13.04
N PHE A 15 -6.53 -9.56 12.15
CA PHE A 15 -6.40 -9.90 10.72
C PHE A 15 -6.23 -11.41 10.46
N TYR A 16 -5.76 -12.17 11.43
CA TYR A 16 -5.61 -13.62 11.39
C TYR A 16 -6.93 -14.40 11.51
N GLU A 17 -7.98 -13.85 12.11
CA GLU A 17 -9.30 -14.50 12.15
C GLU A 17 -10.08 -14.31 10.85
N LEU A 18 -9.82 -13.21 10.12
CA LEU A 18 -10.46 -12.93 8.84
C LEU A 18 -10.02 -13.91 7.73
N THR A 19 -8.79 -14.43 7.79
CA THR A 19 -8.31 -15.42 6.81
C THR A 19 -8.88 -16.83 7.03
N LYS A 20 -9.46 -17.15 8.18
CA LYS A 20 -10.07 -18.45 8.49
C LYS A 20 -11.51 -18.61 8.02
N PHE A 21 -12.22 -17.51 7.85
CA PHE A 21 -13.54 -17.49 7.23
C PHE A 21 -13.32 -17.09 5.78
N GLY A 22 -13.57 -17.99 4.83
CA GLY A 22 -13.49 -17.77 3.39
C GLY A 22 -14.45 -16.69 2.87
N ILE A 23 -14.41 -15.51 3.47
CA ILE A 23 -14.93 -14.28 2.95
C ILE A 23 -13.86 -13.83 1.95
N SER A 24 -14.10 -14.06 0.67
CA SER A 24 -13.46 -13.28 -0.39
C SER A 24 -13.67 -11.83 0.01
N ASP A 25 -12.62 -11.21 0.57
CA ASP A 25 -12.63 -9.79 0.86
C ASP A 25 -13.10 -9.10 -0.41
N ILE A 26 -14.22 -8.41 -0.34
CA ILE A 26 -14.59 -7.43 -1.34
C ILE A 26 -13.56 -6.31 -1.16
N ILE A 27 -12.35 -6.53 -1.68
CA ILE A 27 -11.31 -5.50 -1.74
C ILE A 27 -11.87 -4.46 -2.68
N MET A 28 -12.35 -3.36 -2.11
CA MET A 28 -12.91 -2.26 -2.87
C MET A 28 -11.73 -1.46 -3.42
N ILE A 29 -11.52 -1.50 -4.75
CA ILE A 29 -10.47 -0.74 -5.42
C ILE A 29 -10.77 0.75 -5.29
N ASN A 30 -9.82 1.52 -4.75
CA ASN A 30 -9.92 2.95 -4.57
C ASN A 30 -9.40 3.69 -5.81
N ILE A 31 -10.26 4.44 -6.48
CA ILE A 31 -9.95 5.13 -7.73
C ILE A 31 -10.03 6.64 -7.53
N LEU A 32 -9.00 7.36 -7.95
CA LEU A 32 -9.03 8.81 -8.09
C LEU A 32 -9.24 9.19 -9.56
N VAL A 33 -10.32 9.92 -9.86
CA VAL A 33 -10.60 10.47 -11.20
C VAL A 33 -10.18 11.92 -11.23
N VAL A 34 -9.24 12.28 -12.08
CA VAL A 34 -8.71 13.64 -12.25
C VAL A 34 -9.00 14.14 -13.65
N ASP A 35 -9.92 15.09 -13.78
CA ASP A 35 -10.39 15.63 -15.07
C ASP A 35 -10.99 17.01 -14.80
N ASP A 36 -10.83 18.00 -15.66
CA ASP A 36 -11.37 19.35 -15.46
C ASP A 36 -12.87 19.46 -15.83
N GLU A 37 -13.39 18.52 -16.63
CA GLU A 37 -14.78 18.47 -17.04
C GLU A 37 -15.68 17.89 -15.94
N GLU A 38 -16.40 18.73 -15.19
CA GLU A 38 -17.29 18.30 -14.11
C GLU A 38 -18.34 17.26 -14.53
N PRO A 39 -19.04 17.38 -15.69
CA PRO A 39 -20.02 16.39 -16.12
C PRO A 39 -19.39 15.01 -16.31
N PHE A 40 -18.15 14.97 -16.80
CA PHE A 40 -17.41 13.74 -17.04
C PHE A 40 -16.98 13.08 -15.71
N ARG A 41 -16.44 13.85 -14.77
CA ARG A 41 -16.12 13.36 -13.42
C ARG A 41 -17.33 12.76 -12.72
N ARG A 42 -18.49 13.45 -12.78
CA ARG A 42 -19.74 12.95 -12.19
C ARG A 42 -20.22 11.64 -12.82
N LEU A 43 -20.12 11.55 -14.15
CA LEU A 43 -20.49 10.34 -14.87
C LEU A 43 -19.60 9.16 -14.46
N LEU A 44 -18.29 9.33 -14.50
CA LEU A 44 -17.34 8.28 -14.10
C LEU A 44 -17.53 7.85 -12.66
N LYS A 45 -17.63 8.81 -11.71
CA LYS A 45 -17.91 8.49 -10.31
C LYS A 45 -19.16 7.61 -10.18
N LYS A 46 -20.26 7.99 -10.82
CA LYS A 46 -21.51 7.24 -10.77
C LYS A 46 -21.37 5.83 -11.35
N GLU A 47 -20.81 5.70 -12.55
CA GLU A 47 -20.74 4.42 -13.25
C GLU A 47 -19.75 3.45 -12.62
N LEU A 48 -18.57 3.94 -12.15
CA LEU A 48 -17.59 3.11 -11.48
C LEU A 48 -18.07 2.70 -10.07
N THR A 49 -18.74 3.59 -9.33
CA THR A 49 -19.34 3.22 -8.03
C THR A 49 -20.42 2.13 -8.22
N ARG A 50 -21.20 2.15 -9.31
CA ARG A 50 -22.15 1.08 -9.62
C ARG A 50 -21.47 -0.27 -9.93
N LYS A 51 -20.22 -0.23 -10.39
CA LYS A 51 -19.40 -1.43 -10.64
C LYS A 51 -18.72 -1.95 -9.38
N GLY A 52 -18.81 -1.23 -8.22
CA GLY A 52 -18.29 -1.66 -6.94
C GLY A 52 -16.93 -1.03 -6.55
N TYR A 53 -16.49 0.02 -7.26
CA TYR A 53 -15.28 0.76 -6.94
C TYR A 53 -15.56 1.90 -5.93
N ALA A 54 -14.60 2.20 -5.07
CA ALA A 54 -14.60 3.44 -4.28
C ALA A 54 -13.99 4.56 -5.14
N VAL A 55 -14.72 5.65 -5.37
CA VAL A 55 -14.30 6.67 -6.33
C VAL A 55 -14.33 8.05 -5.73
N GLU A 56 -13.16 8.69 -5.72
CA GLU A 56 -13.01 10.12 -5.46
C GLU A 56 -12.68 10.87 -6.75
N VAL A 57 -12.92 12.16 -6.74
CA VAL A 57 -12.75 13.01 -7.92
C VAL A 57 -11.95 14.26 -7.59
N ALA A 58 -11.11 14.71 -8.52
CA ALA A 58 -10.38 15.97 -8.46
C ALA A 58 -10.55 16.73 -9.78
N SER A 59 -10.60 18.05 -9.70
CA SER A 59 -10.77 18.96 -10.86
C SER A 59 -9.44 19.35 -11.52
N ASP A 60 -8.34 19.16 -10.83
CA ASP A 60 -7.00 19.50 -11.32
C ASP A 60 -5.92 18.74 -10.54
N GLY A 61 -4.65 18.85 -11.00
CA GLY A 61 -3.53 18.17 -10.38
C GLY A 61 -3.21 18.63 -8.95
N ASN A 62 -3.56 19.86 -8.55
CA ASN A 62 -3.32 20.33 -7.18
C ASN A 62 -4.33 19.73 -6.20
N GLU A 63 -5.59 19.61 -6.61
CA GLU A 63 -6.61 18.92 -5.83
C GLU A 63 -6.29 17.42 -5.70
N ALA A 64 -5.84 16.79 -6.80
CA ALA A 64 -5.38 15.42 -6.78
C ALA A 64 -4.25 15.19 -5.78
N LEU A 65 -3.22 16.05 -5.76
CA LEU A 65 -2.11 15.96 -4.80
C LEU A 65 -2.56 16.15 -3.34
N ARG A 66 -3.62 16.93 -3.07
CA ARG A 66 -4.18 17.04 -1.72
C ARG A 66 -4.85 15.73 -1.31
N LEU A 67 -5.72 15.18 -2.18
CA LEU A 67 -6.40 13.92 -1.90
C LEU A 67 -5.44 12.76 -1.70
N LEU A 68 -4.35 12.70 -2.49
CA LEU A 68 -3.31 11.68 -2.39
C LEU A 68 -2.48 11.75 -1.09
N ARG A 69 -2.46 12.89 -0.39
CA ARG A 69 -1.81 12.99 0.92
C ARG A 69 -2.65 12.41 2.05
N ASP A 70 -3.97 12.53 1.90
CA ASP A 70 -4.92 12.21 2.97
C ASP A 70 -5.56 10.82 2.77
N ASN A 71 -5.47 10.25 1.56
CA ASN A 71 -6.11 8.98 1.20
C ASN A 71 -5.20 8.10 0.36
N ALA A 72 -5.35 6.78 0.52
CA ALA A 72 -4.71 5.80 -0.35
C ALA A 72 -5.60 5.49 -1.55
N PHE A 73 -5.01 5.50 -2.74
CA PHE A 73 -5.66 5.10 -3.99
C PHE A 73 -4.85 4.00 -4.66
N ASP A 74 -5.55 3.11 -5.35
CA ASP A 74 -4.94 2.02 -6.12
C ASP A 74 -4.67 2.43 -7.57
N VAL A 75 -5.59 3.19 -8.15
CA VAL A 75 -5.56 3.61 -9.56
C VAL A 75 -5.96 5.09 -9.69
N ILE A 76 -5.25 5.83 -10.53
CA ILE A 76 -5.62 7.18 -10.94
C ILE A 76 -6.08 7.15 -12.40
N LEU A 77 -7.29 7.65 -12.68
CA LEU A 77 -7.75 7.94 -14.02
C LEU A 77 -7.49 9.42 -14.30
N LEU A 78 -6.58 9.74 -15.19
CA LEU A 78 -6.02 11.08 -15.36
C LEU A 78 -6.27 11.64 -16.75
N ASP A 79 -6.94 12.78 -16.87
CA ASP A 79 -6.89 13.57 -18.09
C ASP A 79 -5.54 14.31 -18.18
N VAL A 80 -4.97 14.32 -19.36
CA VAL A 80 -3.70 15.01 -19.63
C VAL A 80 -3.90 16.50 -19.79
N VAL A 81 -5.01 16.91 -20.41
CA VAL A 81 -5.25 18.30 -20.80
C VAL A 81 -6.17 18.97 -19.78
N MET A 82 -5.56 19.58 -18.78
CA MET A 82 -6.29 20.31 -17.72
C MET A 82 -5.68 21.69 -17.51
N PRO A 83 -6.49 22.71 -17.14
CA PRO A 83 -5.97 24.02 -16.75
C PRO A 83 -5.16 23.95 -15.45
N GLY A 84 -4.16 24.79 -15.32
CA GLY A 84 -3.30 24.85 -14.13
C GLY A 84 -2.21 23.79 -14.15
N MET A 85 -2.24 22.83 -13.23
CA MET A 85 -1.33 21.69 -13.27
C MET A 85 -1.88 20.63 -14.21
N ASP A 86 -1.21 20.45 -15.35
CA ASP A 86 -1.56 19.42 -16.34
C ASP A 86 -1.25 18.01 -15.85
N GLY A 87 -1.82 17.02 -16.54
CA GLY A 87 -1.65 15.61 -16.17
C GLY A 87 -0.20 15.13 -16.27
N VAL A 88 0.59 15.64 -17.21
CA VAL A 88 2.01 15.27 -17.37
C VAL A 88 2.82 15.75 -16.18
N SER A 89 2.57 16.97 -15.71
CA SER A 89 3.23 17.53 -14.52
C SER A 89 2.86 16.76 -13.25
N LEU A 90 1.62 16.30 -13.12
CA LEU A 90 1.18 15.44 -12.02
C LEU A 90 1.89 14.09 -12.08
N MET A 91 1.92 13.41 -13.23
CA MET A 91 2.62 12.13 -13.41
C MET A 91 4.10 12.21 -13.03
N LYS A 92 4.80 13.27 -13.45
CA LYS A 92 6.22 13.46 -13.10
C LYS A 92 6.44 13.54 -11.59
N LYS A 93 5.57 14.26 -10.87
CA LYS A 93 5.65 14.37 -9.41
C LYS A 93 5.39 13.05 -8.71
N LEU A 94 4.43 12.27 -9.20
CA LEU A 94 4.07 10.98 -8.61
C LEU A 94 5.10 9.89 -8.91
N LYS A 95 5.80 9.97 -10.03
CA LYS A 95 6.84 9.00 -10.41
C LYS A 95 8.01 8.92 -9.41
N GLU A 96 8.25 10.00 -8.66
CA GLU A 96 9.31 10.06 -7.65
C GLU A 96 8.93 9.27 -6.37
N ASP A 97 7.65 8.93 -6.20
CA ASP A 97 7.14 8.20 -5.05
C ASP A 97 7.04 6.69 -5.37
N SER A 98 7.77 5.87 -4.62
CA SER A 98 7.82 4.41 -4.81
C SER A 98 6.52 3.67 -4.44
N GLY A 99 5.56 4.37 -3.84
CA GLY A 99 4.23 3.88 -3.45
C GLY A 99 3.07 4.53 -4.22
N ALA A 100 3.36 5.28 -5.31
CA ALA A 100 2.32 5.95 -6.07
C ALA A 100 1.34 4.95 -6.73
N PRO A 101 0.04 5.31 -6.81
CA PRO A 101 -0.96 4.53 -7.54
C PRO A 101 -0.61 4.38 -9.02
N GLU A 102 -1.12 3.33 -9.67
CA GLU A 102 -0.98 3.17 -11.12
C GLU A 102 -1.83 4.19 -11.86
N ILE A 103 -1.25 4.82 -12.89
CA ILE A 103 -1.90 5.91 -13.62
C ILE A 103 -2.38 5.42 -14.98
N VAL A 104 -3.69 5.51 -15.22
CA VAL A 104 -4.32 5.29 -16.52
C VAL A 104 -4.71 6.65 -17.11
N VAL A 105 -4.13 7.00 -18.24
CA VAL A 105 -4.36 8.27 -18.91
C VAL A 105 -5.62 8.21 -19.76
N LEU A 106 -6.52 9.19 -19.60
CA LEU A 106 -7.71 9.39 -20.42
C LEU A 106 -7.50 10.61 -21.33
N THR A 107 -7.47 10.44 -22.64
CA THR A 107 -7.16 11.54 -23.55
C THR A 107 -8.14 11.67 -24.70
N GLY A 108 -8.57 12.90 -25.01
CA GLY A 108 -9.37 13.22 -26.21
C GLY A 108 -8.54 13.37 -27.50
N LYS A 109 -7.21 13.44 -27.38
CA LYS A 109 -6.30 13.59 -28.54
C LYS A 109 -5.25 12.48 -28.48
N ALA A 110 -5.59 11.32 -29.02
CA ALA A 110 -4.63 10.23 -29.14
C ALA A 110 -3.81 10.40 -30.44
N THR A 111 -2.56 10.82 -30.27
CA THR A 111 -1.54 10.62 -31.29
C THR A 111 -0.52 9.62 -30.77
N VAL A 112 0.26 9.02 -31.66
CA VAL A 112 1.34 8.10 -31.24
C VAL A 112 2.31 8.81 -30.29
N GLU A 113 2.58 10.10 -30.56
CA GLU A 113 3.47 10.93 -29.77
C GLU A 113 2.97 11.12 -28.33
N THR A 114 1.66 11.46 -28.16
CA THR A 114 1.07 11.68 -26.82
C THR A 114 0.98 10.39 -26.02
N ALA A 115 0.72 9.26 -26.66
CA ALA A 115 0.72 7.96 -26.01
C ALA A 115 2.13 7.56 -25.55
N VAL A 116 3.13 7.71 -26.42
CA VAL A 116 4.55 7.44 -26.08
C VAL A 116 5.03 8.35 -24.96
N GLU A 117 4.62 9.62 -24.95
CA GLU A 117 4.97 10.56 -23.89
C GLU A 117 4.35 10.16 -22.53
N ALA A 118 3.09 9.78 -22.51
CA ALA A 118 2.43 9.28 -21.31
C ALA A 118 3.16 8.07 -20.72
N MET A 119 3.46 7.06 -21.54
CA MET A 119 4.18 5.86 -21.10
C MET A 119 5.59 6.18 -20.58
N LYS A 120 6.35 7.09 -21.23
CA LYS A 120 7.66 7.54 -20.75
C LYS A 120 7.58 8.25 -19.39
N ASN A 121 6.48 8.93 -19.12
CA ASN A 121 6.25 9.61 -17.84
C ASN A 121 5.68 8.71 -16.75
N GLY A 122 5.49 7.41 -17.02
CA GLY A 122 5.12 6.41 -16.02
C GLY A 122 3.62 6.06 -15.99
N ALA A 123 2.87 6.39 -17.05
CA ALA A 123 1.52 5.86 -17.17
C ALA A 123 1.55 4.33 -17.31
N PHE A 124 0.64 3.64 -16.62
CA PHE A 124 0.42 2.21 -16.78
C PHE A 124 -0.18 1.87 -18.14
N ASP A 125 -1.18 2.66 -18.54
CA ASP A 125 -1.87 2.53 -19.84
C ASP A 125 -2.51 3.86 -20.24
N TYR A 126 -2.98 3.96 -21.47
CA TYR A 126 -3.76 5.11 -21.94
C TYR A 126 -5.02 4.67 -22.68
N ILE A 127 -6.10 5.43 -22.55
CA ILE A 127 -7.38 5.19 -23.20
C ILE A 127 -7.81 6.45 -23.91
N THR A 128 -8.28 6.30 -25.15
CA THR A 128 -8.76 7.42 -25.97
C THR A 128 -10.25 7.69 -25.76
N LYS A 129 -10.62 8.93 -25.51
CA LYS A 129 -12.03 9.38 -25.49
C LYS A 129 -12.53 9.51 -26.94
N PRO A 130 -13.75 9.00 -27.30
CA PRO A 130 -14.68 8.28 -26.45
C PRO A 130 -14.32 6.80 -26.30
N TYR A 131 -14.53 6.22 -25.11
CA TYR A 131 -14.30 4.81 -24.82
C TYR A 131 -15.54 4.14 -24.22
N LYS A 132 -15.55 2.82 -24.21
CA LYS A 132 -16.60 2.04 -23.54
C LYS A 132 -16.22 1.82 -22.08
N LEU A 133 -17.22 1.88 -21.18
CA LEU A 133 -17.00 1.66 -19.77
C LEU A 133 -16.34 0.30 -19.49
N ASP A 134 -16.74 -0.76 -20.20
CA ASP A 134 -16.18 -2.09 -20.00
C ASP A 134 -14.70 -2.18 -20.40
N GLU A 135 -14.25 -1.41 -21.40
CA GLU A 135 -12.83 -1.29 -21.76
C GLU A 135 -12.03 -0.60 -20.63
N LEU A 136 -12.59 0.47 -20.06
CA LEU A 136 -11.98 1.17 -18.92
C LEU A 136 -11.86 0.26 -17.71
N VAL A 137 -12.90 -0.50 -17.37
CA VAL A 137 -12.92 -1.45 -16.25
C VAL A 137 -11.80 -2.49 -16.40
N ILE A 138 -11.62 -3.07 -17.59
CA ILE A 138 -10.55 -4.04 -17.85
C ILE A 138 -9.17 -3.43 -17.58
N VAL A 139 -8.95 -2.18 -17.97
CA VAL A 139 -7.65 -1.51 -17.76
C VAL A 139 -7.45 -1.17 -16.29
N ILE A 140 -8.50 -0.75 -15.57
CA ILE A 140 -8.44 -0.51 -14.10
C ILE A 140 -8.05 -1.79 -13.37
N ASP A 141 -8.72 -2.91 -13.66
CA ASP A 141 -8.44 -4.18 -13.01
C ASP A 141 -7.01 -4.66 -13.27
N ARG A 142 -6.51 -4.49 -14.50
CA ARG A 142 -5.11 -4.81 -14.84
C ARG A 142 -4.11 -3.92 -14.10
N ALA A 143 -4.38 -2.62 -14.00
CA ALA A 143 -3.54 -1.68 -13.27
C ALA A 143 -3.47 -2.07 -11.79
N TYR A 144 -4.60 -2.36 -11.18
CA TYR A 144 -4.68 -2.83 -9.80
C TYR A 144 -3.91 -4.12 -9.56
N GLU A 145 -4.11 -5.14 -10.40
CA GLU A 145 -3.38 -6.41 -10.30
C GLU A 145 -1.86 -6.21 -10.45
N PHE A 146 -1.43 -5.33 -11.35
CA PHE A 146 -0.02 -5.00 -11.54
C PHE A 146 0.57 -4.36 -10.27
N SER A 147 -0.13 -3.38 -9.67
CA SER A 147 0.26 -2.75 -8.41
C SER A 147 0.44 -3.79 -7.30
N ARG A 148 -0.56 -4.66 -7.09
CA ARG A 148 -0.50 -5.74 -6.09
C ARG A 148 0.70 -6.67 -6.30
N LEU A 149 0.95 -7.09 -7.53
CA LEU A 149 2.07 -7.97 -7.85
C LEU A 149 3.42 -7.28 -7.61
N SER A 150 3.53 -5.99 -7.94
CA SER A 150 4.72 -5.19 -7.71
C SER A 150 5.04 -5.07 -6.22
N VAL A 151 4.03 -4.77 -5.39
CA VAL A 151 4.18 -4.72 -3.92
C VAL A 151 4.59 -6.08 -3.37
N LYS A 152 3.92 -7.15 -3.79
CA LYS A 152 4.23 -8.53 -3.36
C LYS A 152 5.65 -8.95 -3.75
N SER A 153 6.10 -8.60 -4.96
CA SER A 153 7.47 -8.87 -5.41
C SER A 153 8.50 -8.16 -4.54
N LYS A 154 8.29 -6.85 -4.25
CA LYS A 154 9.19 -6.08 -3.38
C LYS A 154 9.27 -6.66 -1.96
N ILE A 155 8.15 -7.11 -1.40
CA ILE A 155 8.13 -7.77 -0.09
C ILE A 155 8.94 -9.06 -0.13
N LEU A 156 8.72 -9.91 -1.14
CA LEU A 156 9.45 -11.17 -1.29
C LEU A 156 10.96 -10.96 -1.50
N GLU A 157 11.35 -9.96 -2.28
CA GLU A 157 12.76 -9.59 -2.47
C GLU A 157 13.40 -9.14 -1.14
N GLN A 158 12.69 -8.33 -0.35
CA GLN A 158 13.17 -7.91 0.97
C GLN A 158 13.29 -9.09 1.93
N GLU A 159 12.38 -10.05 1.85
CA GLU A 159 12.46 -11.28 2.65
C GLU A 159 13.64 -12.16 2.27
N LEU A 160 13.92 -12.32 0.97
CA LEU A 160 15.10 -13.07 0.49
C LEU A 160 16.39 -12.44 1.00
N VAL A 161 16.54 -11.11 0.89
CA VAL A 161 17.71 -10.40 1.42
C VAL A 161 17.84 -10.56 2.94
N ARG A 162 16.73 -10.58 3.68
CA ARG A 162 16.72 -10.82 5.12
C ARG A 162 17.08 -12.26 5.50
N GLN A 163 16.72 -13.25 4.70
CA GLN A 163 17.07 -14.66 4.93
C GLN A 163 18.55 -14.93 4.68
N GLU A 164 19.16 -14.24 3.71
CA GLU A 164 20.57 -14.38 3.36
C GLU A 164 21.52 -13.70 4.34
N THR A 165 21.05 -12.70 5.10
CA THR A 165 21.88 -12.06 6.13
C THR A 165 21.98 -12.96 7.36
N PRO A 166 23.22 -13.40 7.75
CA PRO A 166 23.42 -14.15 8.99
C PRO A 166 22.89 -13.33 10.17
N PHE A 167 21.85 -13.85 10.82
CA PHE A 167 21.30 -13.20 12.01
C PHE A 167 22.15 -13.62 13.22
N GLU A 168 23.09 -12.78 13.58
CA GLU A 168 23.97 -13.06 14.70
C GLU A 168 23.95 -11.88 15.69
N PHE A 169 23.54 -12.16 16.91
CA PHE A 169 23.72 -11.18 18.00
C PHE A 169 25.18 -11.16 18.39
N ILE A 170 25.88 -10.08 18.02
CA ILE A 170 27.28 -9.88 18.43
C ILE A 170 27.27 -9.27 19.83
N GLY A 171 27.50 -10.11 20.83
CA GLY A 171 27.62 -9.68 22.23
C GLY A 171 27.64 -10.84 23.22
N LYS A 172 28.40 -10.70 24.29
CA LYS A 172 28.52 -11.69 25.38
C LYS A 172 28.02 -11.16 26.72
N SER A 173 27.31 -10.02 26.72
CA SER A 173 26.80 -9.45 27.98
C SER A 173 25.71 -10.36 28.55
N ARG A 174 25.67 -10.46 29.87
CA ARG A 174 24.66 -11.24 30.60
C ARG A 174 23.24 -10.76 30.25
N GLN A 175 23.07 -9.44 30.14
CA GLN A 175 21.77 -8.83 29.76
C GLN A 175 21.29 -9.30 28.40
N LEU A 176 22.16 -9.39 27.39
CA LEU A 176 21.80 -9.90 26.07
C LEU A 176 21.41 -11.37 26.13
N GLN A 177 22.14 -12.19 26.89
CA GLN A 177 21.81 -13.61 27.07
C GLN A 177 20.47 -13.80 27.76
N ASP A 178 20.16 -12.98 28.77
CA ASP A 178 18.87 -13.01 29.46
C ASP A 178 17.71 -12.63 28.51
N ILE A 179 17.90 -11.63 27.64
CA ILE A 179 16.94 -11.25 26.61
C ILE A 179 16.73 -12.38 25.59
N LEU A 180 17.80 -13.01 25.11
CA LEU A 180 17.69 -14.13 24.16
C LEU A 180 16.97 -15.34 24.77
N ALA A 181 17.24 -15.66 26.03
CA ALA A 181 16.52 -16.70 26.74
C ALA A 181 15.02 -16.38 26.92
N LEU A 182 14.69 -15.10 27.13
CA LEU A 182 13.31 -14.65 27.18
C LEU A 182 12.62 -14.78 25.82
N ILE A 183 13.28 -14.36 24.73
CA ILE A 183 12.77 -14.48 23.37
C ILE A 183 12.42 -15.94 23.05
N GLN A 184 13.32 -16.88 23.34
CA GLN A 184 13.06 -18.31 23.09
C GLN A 184 11.84 -18.86 23.85
N LYS A 185 11.48 -18.27 24.98
CA LYS A 185 10.29 -18.65 25.76
C LYS A 185 9.00 -18.03 25.22
N VAL A 186 9.06 -16.76 24.77
CA VAL A 186 7.85 -16.02 24.37
C VAL A 186 7.53 -16.15 22.88
N ALA A 187 8.54 -16.33 22.04
CA ALA A 187 8.35 -16.40 20.58
C ALA A 187 7.41 -17.52 20.11
N PRO A 188 7.37 -18.72 20.73
CA PRO A 188 6.42 -19.76 20.34
C PRO A 188 4.96 -19.47 20.74
N THR A 189 4.70 -18.43 21.54
CA THR A 189 3.34 -18.08 21.97
C THR A 189 2.69 -17.10 20.99
N ASP A 190 1.35 -17.06 20.94
CA ASP A 190 0.60 -16.09 20.14
C ASP A 190 0.33 -14.76 20.87
N SER A 191 1.06 -14.50 21.96
CA SER A 191 0.91 -13.27 22.75
C SER A 191 1.54 -12.09 22.07
N PRO A 192 0.92 -10.89 22.05
CA PRO A 192 1.54 -9.67 21.57
C PRO A 192 2.76 -9.32 22.43
N ILE A 193 3.85 -8.91 21.78
CA ILE A 193 5.12 -8.57 22.43
C ILE A 193 5.38 -7.09 22.24
N PHE A 194 5.58 -6.37 23.33
CA PHE A 194 5.98 -4.96 23.33
C PHE A 194 7.48 -4.84 23.64
N ILE A 195 8.24 -4.19 22.70
CA ILE A 195 9.69 -3.98 22.82
C ILE A 195 9.95 -2.51 23.05
N GLN A 196 10.53 -2.16 24.20
CA GLN A 196 10.84 -0.79 24.57
C GLN A 196 12.35 -0.59 24.71
N GLY A 197 12.86 0.58 24.30
CA GLY A 197 14.25 0.97 24.44
C GLY A 197 14.54 2.27 23.69
N GLU A 198 15.70 2.87 23.94
CA GLU A 198 16.17 4.07 23.25
C GLU A 198 16.39 3.85 21.75
N SER A 199 16.54 4.94 20.99
CA SER A 199 16.88 4.83 19.56
C SER A 199 18.24 4.17 19.38
N GLY A 200 18.38 3.29 18.38
CA GLY A 200 19.63 2.59 18.09
C GLY A 200 19.97 1.39 18.99
N THR A 201 19.12 1.02 19.96
CA THR A 201 19.39 -0.11 20.89
C THR A 201 19.13 -1.50 20.30
N GLY A 202 18.78 -1.61 19.00
CA GLY A 202 18.58 -2.90 18.34
C GLY A 202 17.17 -3.50 18.52
N LYS A 203 16.14 -2.69 18.80
CA LYS A 203 14.74 -3.16 18.93
C LYS A 203 14.27 -3.96 17.70
N GLU A 204 14.67 -3.54 16.51
CA GLU A 204 14.36 -4.25 15.26
C GLU A 204 15.03 -5.62 15.19
N LEU A 205 16.26 -5.75 15.68
CA LEU A 205 16.95 -7.04 15.81
C LEU A 205 16.20 -7.99 16.76
N ILE A 206 15.71 -7.46 17.88
CA ILE A 206 14.90 -8.24 18.85
C ILE A 206 13.59 -8.70 18.20
N ALA A 207 12.88 -7.83 17.49
CA ALA A 207 11.64 -8.17 16.79
C ALA A 207 11.88 -9.28 15.74
N ASN A 208 12.94 -9.17 14.96
CA ASN A 208 13.35 -10.18 13.99
C ASN A 208 13.70 -11.52 14.68
N ALA A 209 14.37 -11.49 15.83
CA ALA A 209 14.65 -12.70 16.60
C ALA A 209 13.37 -13.37 17.09
N VAL A 210 12.40 -12.60 17.61
CA VAL A 210 11.09 -13.14 18.02
C VAL A 210 10.42 -13.88 16.86
N TRP A 211 10.37 -13.27 15.68
CA TRP A 211 9.80 -13.90 14.49
C TRP A 211 10.54 -15.20 14.12
N ARG A 212 11.88 -15.20 14.08
CA ARG A 212 12.69 -16.39 13.73
C ARG A 212 12.51 -17.56 14.71
N TYR A 213 12.31 -17.28 15.99
CA TYR A 213 12.04 -18.31 17.01
C TYR A 213 10.56 -18.64 17.17
N SER A 214 9.65 -17.99 16.45
CA SER A 214 8.22 -18.23 16.52
C SER A 214 7.79 -19.44 15.69
N ALA A 215 6.58 -19.93 15.94
CA ALA A 215 5.93 -20.93 15.08
C ALA A 215 5.61 -20.39 13.66
N ARG A 216 5.71 -19.07 13.47
CA ARG A 216 5.44 -18.35 12.21
C ARG A 216 6.70 -17.93 11.45
N LYS A 217 7.85 -18.55 11.72
CA LYS A 217 9.14 -18.24 11.07
C LYS A 217 9.12 -18.38 9.53
N ASP A 218 8.21 -19.22 9.02
CA ASP A 218 8.04 -19.45 7.59
C ASP A 218 6.96 -18.53 6.96
N ALA A 219 6.34 -17.66 7.78
CA ALA A 219 5.40 -16.64 7.32
C ALA A 219 6.11 -15.29 7.12
N PRO A 220 5.59 -14.38 6.25
CA PRO A 220 6.15 -13.05 6.05
C PRO A 220 6.30 -12.25 7.34
N PHE A 221 7.42 -11.53 7.50
CA PHE A 221 7.64 -10.57 8.57
C PHE A 221 7.52 -9.15 8.02
N ILE A 222 6.42 -8.48 8.33
CA ILE A 222 6.14 -7.12 7.86
C ILE A 222 6.48 -6.12 8.96
N ALA A 223 7.42 -5.21 8.68
CA ALA A 223 7.76 -4.10 9.56
C ALA A 223 7.13 -2.80 9.04
N LEU A 224 6.23 -2.20 9.83
CA LEU A 224 5.59 -0.93 9.51
C LEU A 224 6.16 0.18 10.38
N ASN A 225 6.52 1.32 9.76
CA ASN A 225 6.93 2.50 10.48
C ASN A 225 5.69 3.38 10.74
N CYS A 226 5.08 3.23 11.92
CA CYS A 226 3.88 3.99 12.29
C CYS A 226 4.09 5.51 12.33
N ALA A 227 5.33 6.01 12.44
CA ALA A 227 5.60 7.45 12.40
C ALA A 227 5.51 8.02 10.96
N ALA A 228 5.55 7.17 9.94
CA ALA A 228 5.40 7.55 8.55
C ALA A 228 3.96 7.37 8.04
N LEU A 229 3.07 6.79 8.85
CA LEU A 229 1.66 6.56 8.50
C LEU A 229 0.80 7.70 9.05
N THR A 230 -0.09 8.23 8.23
CA THR A 230 -1.15 9.15 8.68
C THR A 230 -2.20 8.36 9.48
N GLU A 231 -2.94 9.03 10.40
CA GLU A 231 -3.95 8.37 11.25
C GLU A 231 -4.96 7.54 10.44
N ASN A 232 -5.35 8.01 9.25
CA ASN A 232 -6.31 7.33 8.39
C ASN A 232 -5.75 6.06 7.71
N LEU A 233 -4.43 5.98 7.50
CA LEU A 233 -3.79 4.79 6.94
C LEU A 233 -3.61 3.69 7.99
N ILE A 234 -3.49 4.04 9.27
CA ILE A 234 -3.37 3.06 10.36
C ILE A 234 -4.66 2.24 10.48
N GLU A 235 -5.83 2.86 10.34
CA GLU A 235 -7.13 2.15 10.45
C GLU A 235 -7.43 1.23 9.26
N SER A 236 -6.82 1.46 8.09
CA SER A 236 -7.02 0.62 6.90
C SER A 236 -5.97 -0.48 6.72
N GLU A 237 -4.82 -0.39 7.40
CA GLU A 237 -3.69 -1.34 7.27
C GLU A 237 -3.53 -2.26 8.49
N ILE A 238 -4.25 -2.01 9.60
CA ILE A 238 -4.27 -2.81 10.83
C ILE A 238 -5.64 -3.46 11.05
#